data_f04dad14d5e2c5e8597345c315f4f6a5
#
_entry.id   f04dad14d5e2c5e8597345c315f4f6a5
#
_cell.length_a   1.000
_cell.length_b   1.000
_cell.length_c   1.000
_cell.angle_alpha   90.00
_cell.angle_beta   90.00
_cell.angle_gamma   90.00
#
_symmetry.space_group_name_H-M   'P 1'
#
loop_
_entity.id
_entity.type
_entity.pdbx_description
1 polymer ?
#
loop_
_entity_poly.entity_id
_entity_poly.type
_entity_poly.pdbx_seq_one_letter_code
_entity_poly.pdbx_strand_id
1 'polypeptide(L)'
;MVFVGKIVAAFFARVAYSVLRLAGWKRKTVLANAKHVAMPVDYNVLLKNLTRHASELLFRFGTFKKLPRDFSAYPCRVDGWTFDIAEGSVPVLEKMRKGGIFLTAHYGNYEAMGPWLCRLGIPLVASYIPVKPKWLNNILECKIRAVDGRSYSVDARTPRDFLRILNEGKLFCLLADQDSRIPSALPGTFLGRPANVNPLPDFLLKHRPQTPVFICWIEERGASPKCASSKKVRVLHAIEVERAQVASPARLASPAPSPSQSSVVNSQFNRWLEQRILENPNLWYSFTHRRFYSQSPEIYNK
;
A
#
# COMPACT_ATOMS: atom_id res chain seq x y z
N MET A 1 -9.07 -4.39 -28.39
CA MET A 1 -8.72 -3.43 -27.30
C MET A 1 -7.74 -3.99 -26.27
N VAL A 2 -7.91 -5.20 -25.72
CA VAL A 2 -7.03 -5.78 -24.66
C VAL A 2 -5.57 -5.93 -25.13
N PHE A 3 -5.34 -6.41 -26.34
CA PHE A 3 -4.00 -6.59 -26.89
C PHE A 3 -3.25 -5.26 -27.08
N VAL A 4 -3.92 -4.25 -27.58
CA VAL A 4 -3.38 -2.90 -27.76
C VAL A 4 -2.95 -2.30 -26.39
N GLY A 5 -3.80 -2.39 -25.36
CA GLY A 5 -3.47 -1.91 -24.02
C GLY A 5 -2.23 -2.56 -23.42
N LYS A 6 -1.96 -3.84 -23.71
CA LYS A 6 -0.73 -4.53 -23.27
C LYS A 6 0.51 -3.97 -23.93
N ILE A 7 0.45 -3.81 -25.27
CA ILE A 7 1.58 -3.26 -26.05
C ILE A 7 1.88 -1.83 -25.61
N VAL A 8 0.83 -1.01 -25.52
CA VAL A 8 0.96 0.38 -25.07
C VAL A 8 1.56 0.45 -23.68
N ALA A 9 1.05 -0.30 -22.70
CA ALA A 9 1.60 -0.30 -21.34
C ALA A 9 3.06 -0.76 -21.33
N ALA A 10 3.42 -1.81 -22.09
CA ALA A 10 4.80 -2.30 -22.17
C ALA A 10 5.74 -1.27 -22.83
N PHE A 11 5.27 -0.60 -23.88
CA PHE A 11 6.03 0.47 -24.56
C PHE A 11 6.30 1.63 -23.61
N PHE A 12 5.25 2.19 -22.99
CA PHE A 12 5.40 3.29 -22.04
C PHE A 12 6.24 2.93 -20.81
N ALA A 13 6.13 1.69 -20.30
CA ALA A 13 6.99 1.23 -19.23
C ALA A 13 8.48 1.27 -19.62
N ARG A 14 8.82 0.83 -20.85
CA ARG A 14 10.19 0.86 -21.37
C ARG A 14 10.70 2.28 -21.56
N VAL A 15 9.88 3.14 -22.17
CA VAL A 15 10.23 4.55 -22.38
C VAL A 15 10.45 5.26 -21.04
N ALA A 16 9.50 5.15 -20.11
CA ALA A 16 9.61 5.74 -18.79
C ALA A 16 10.85 5.23 -18.04
N TYR A 17 11.09 3.91 -18.06
CA TYR A 17 12.30 3.32 -17.49
C TYR A 17 13.57 3.92 -18.07
N SER A 18 13.69 4.00 -19.41
CA SER A 18 14.88 4.53 -20.09
C SER A 18 15.12 5.99 -19.72
N VAL A 19 14.08 6.82 -19.77
CA VAL A 19 14.17 8.24 -19.43
C VAL A 19 14.59 8.45 -17.97
N LEU A 20 13.91 7.79 -17.04
CA LEU A 20 14.20 7.95 -15.60
C LEU A 20 15.57 7.38 -15.23
N ARG A 21 16.00 6.29 -15.88
CA ARG A 21 17.32 5.71 -15.70
C ARG A 21 18.43 6.66 -16.19
N LEU A 22 18.30 7.20 -17.41
CA LEU A 22 19.27 8.14 -17.98
C LEU A 22 19.37 9.42 -17.17
N ALA A 23 18.23 9.93 -16.69
CA ALA A 23 18.16 11.09 -15.80
C ALA A 23 18.69 10.81 -14.38
N GLY A 24 19.00 9.55 -14.03
CA GLY A 24 19.41 9.17 -12.68
C GLY A 24 18.35 9.48 -11.62
N TRP A 25 17.05 9.44 -12.00
CA TRP A 25 15.95 9.84 -11.13
C TRP A 25 15.98 9.10 -9.79
N LYS A 26 16.10 9.84 -8.69
CA LYS A 26 16.15 9.32 -7.31
C LYS A 26 17.29 8.31 -7.02
N ARG A 27 18.24 8.11 -7.94
CA ARG A 27 19.31 7.11 -7.78
C ARG A 27 20.10 7.32 -6.50
N LYS A 28 20.51 8.56 -6.21
CA LYS A 28 21.24 8.88 -4.97
C LYS A 28 20.45 8.50 -3.72
N THR A 29 19.14 8.80 -3.69
CA THR A 29 18.26 8.49 -2.57
C THR A 29 18.10 6.98 -2.38
N VAL A 30 17.90 6.22 -3.47
CA VAL A 30 17.78 4.75 -3.42
C VAL A 30 19.05 4.12 -2.85
N LEU A 31 20.21 4.54 -3.36
CA LEU A 31 21.50 4.01 -2.90
C LEU A 31 21.82 4.39 -1.46
N ALA A 32 21.46 5.61 -1.03
CA ALA A 32 21.63 6.05 0.35
C ALA A 32 20.79 5.20 1.31
N ASN A 33 19.50 5.01 1.00
CA ASN A 33 18.62 4.15 1.80
C ASN A 33 19.14 2.70 1.83
N ALA A 34 19.47 2.12 0.68
CA ALA A 34 19.95 0.74 0.57
C ALA A 34 21.22 0.52 1.40
N LYS A 35 22.20 1.43 1.30
CA LYS A 35 23.42 1.40 2.09
C LYS A 35 23.15 1.54 3.59
N HIS A 36 22.24 2.44 3.98
CA HIS A 36 21.90 2.70 5.38
C HIS A 36 21.33 1.45 6.07
N VAL A 37 20.49 0.68 5.37
CA VAL A 37 19.87 -0.54 5.90
C VAL A 37 20.62 -1.83 5.49
N ALA A 38 21.79 -1.71 4.87
CA ALA A 38 22.60 -2.83 4.37
C ALA A 38 21.80 -3.81 3.47
N MET A 39 20.95 -3.29 2.58
CA MET A 39 20.05 -4.09 1.74
C MET A 39 20.56 -4.14 0.28
N PRO A 40 20.58 -5.32 -0.38
CA PRO A 40 21.00 -5.45 -1.77
C PRO A 40 19.91 -4.99 -2.75
N VAL A 41 19.74 -3.68 -2.88
CA VAL A 41 18.75 -3.08 -3.81
C VAL A 41 19.41 -2.85 -5.18
N ASP A 42 18.85 -3.46 -6.21
CA ASP A 42 19.18 -3.12 -7.60
C ASP A 42 18.28 -1.96 -8.08
N TYR A 43 18.88 -0.79 -8.21
CA TYR A 43 18.19 0.41 -8.69
C TYR A 43 17.48 0.21 -10.04
N ASN A 44 18.09 -0.50 -10.98
CA ASN A 44 17.52 -0.71 -12.30
C ASN A 44 16.31 -1.65 -12.25
N VAL A 45 16.40 -2.70 -11.44
CA VAL A 45 15.26 -3.64 -11.23
C VAL A 45 14.11 -2.94 -10.51
N LEU A 46 14.40 -2.15 -9.46
CA LEU A 46 13.40 -1.36 -8.75
C LEU A 46 12.70 -0.40 -9.72
N LEU A 47 13.45 0.36 -10.50
CA LEU A 47 12.90 1.34 -11.44
C LEU A 47 12.08 0.67 -12.54
N LYS A 48 12.52 -0.49 -13.05
CA LYS A 48 11.78 -1.30 -14.04
C LYS A 48 10.45 -1.80 -13.48
N ASN A 49 10.42 -2.25 -12.23
CA ASN A 49 9.19 -2.68 -11.56
C ASN A 49 8.24 -1.49 -11.35
N LEU A 50 8.74 -0.36 -10.85
CA LEU A 50 7.97 0.85 -10.64
C LEU A 50 7.30 1.35 -11.93
N THR A 51 8.08 1.48 -13.01
CA THR A 51 7.56 1.95 -14.30
C THR A 51 6.59 0.97 -14.93
N ARG A 52 6.80 -0.33 -14.75
CA ARG A 52 5.87 -1.37 -15.19
C ARG A 52 4.52 -1.25 -14.48
N HIS A 53 4.51 -1.19 -13.15
CA HIS A 53 3.26 -1.08 -12.38
C HIS A 53 2.52 0.23 -12.66
N ALA A 54 3.24 1.36 -12.75
CA ALA A 54 2.64 2.64 -13.11
C ALA A 54 2.01 2.61 -14.52
N SER A 55 2.70 2.03 -15.50
CA SER A 55 2.18 1.92 -16.87
C SER A 55 0.99 0.95 -16.96
N GLU A 56 1.03 -0.16 -16.22
CA GLU A 56 -0.10 -1.08 -16.12
C GLU A 56 -1.32 -0.37 -15.53
N LEU A 57 -1.13 0.41 -14.49
CA LEU A 57 -2.21 1.19 -13.88
C LEU A 57 -2.79 2.20 -14.87
N LEU A 58 -1.95 2.98 -15.55
CA LEU A 58 -2.38 4.05 -16.46
C LEU A 58 -3.10 3.51 -17.73
N PHE A 59 -2.60 2.44 -18.31
CA PHE A 59 -3.09 1.93 -19.60
C PHE A 59 -3.97 0.68 -19.52
N ARG A 60 -4.06 0.08 -18.32
CA ARG A 60 -4.84 -1.15 -18.10
C ARG A 60 -5.75 -1.08 -16.87
N PHE A 61 -6.04 0.12 -16.36
CA PHE A 61 -6.95 0.28 -15.21
C PHE A 61 -8.33 -0.36 -15.41
N GLY A 62 -8.83 -0.39 -16.66
CA GLY A 62 -10.10 -1.04 -17.00
C GLY A 62 -10.13 -2.55 -16.74
N THR A 63 -8.97 -3.22 -16.66
CA THR A 63 -8.88 -4.65 -16.30
C THR A 63 -9.38 -4.88 -14.87
N PHE A 64 -8.96 -4.03 -13.93
CA PHE A 64 -9.37 -4.16 -12.52
C PHE A 64 -10.86 -3.93 -12.31
N LYS A 65 -11.50 -3.11 -13.17
CA LYS A 65 -12.95 -2.85 -13.14
C LYS A 65 -13.80 -4.02 -13.64
N LYS A 66 -13.19 -4.99 -14.32
CA LYS A 66 -13.85 -6.20 -14.84
C LYS A 66 -13.73 -7.38 -13.88
N LEU A 67 -12.99 -7.24 -12.78
CA LEU A 67 -12.83 -8.32 -11.80
C LEU A 67 -14.18 -8.73 -11.22
N PRO A 68 -14.38 -10.02 -10.93
CA PRO A 68 -15.58 -10.51 -10.25
C PRO A 68 -15.83 -9.81 -8.93
N ARG A 69 -17.11 -9.72 -8.54
CA ARG A 69 -17.51 -9.21 -7.23
C ARG A 69 -17.56 -10.31 -6.17
N ASP A 70 -17.75 -11.54 -6.61
CA ASP A 70 -17.86 -12.70 -5.74
C ASP A 70 -16.49 -13.32 -5.50
N PHE A 71 -16.21 -13.63 -4.24
CA PHE A 71 -14.97 -14.32 -3.85
C PHE A 71 -14.89 -15.74 -4.45
N SER A 72 -16.03 -16.42 -4.60
CA SER A 72 -16.09 -17.78 -5.17
C SER A 72 -15.71 -17.82 -6.66
N ALA A 73 -15.70 -16.67 -7.35
CA ALA A 73 -15.28 -16.57 -8.74
C ALA A 73 -13.75 -16.52 -8.93
N TYR A 74 -12.98 -16.59 -7.84
CA TYR A 74 -11.51 -16.65 -7.90
C TYR A 74 -11.01 -18.08 -7.68
N PRO A 75 -9.93 -18.51 -8.38
CA PRO A 75 -9.13 -17.72 -9.31
C PRO A 75 -9.85 -17.43 -10.64
N CYS A 76 -9.64 -16.23 -11.17
CA CYS A 76 -10.26 -15.80 -12.42
C CYS A 76 -9.25 -15.26 -13.44
N ARG A 77 -9.67 -15.19 -14.71
CA ARG A 77 -8.83 -14.67 -15.80
C ARG A 77 -9.50 -13.49 -16.48
N VAL A 78 -8.85 -12.32 -16.39
CA VAL A 78 -9.35 -11.07 -16.98
C VAL A 78 -8.25 -10.42 -17.82
N ASP A 79 -8.59 -10.09 -19.06
CA ASP A 79 -7.70 -9.42 -20.03
C ASP A 79 -6.31 -10.08 -20.13
N GLY A 80 -6.27 -11.42 -19.95
CA GLY A 80 -5.08 -12.25 -20.05
C GLY A 80 -4.14 -12.20 -18.84
N TRP A 81 -4.60 -11.70 -17.70
CA TRP A 81 -4.01 -11.86 -16.40
C TRP A 81 -4.81 -12.85 -15.55
N THR A 82 -4.13 -13.58 -14.71
CA THR A 82 -4.79 -14.42 -13.70
C THR A 82 -4.77 -13.66 -12.37
N PHE A 83 -5.92 -13.63 -11.73
CA PHE A 83 -6.13 -13.03 -10.40
C PHE A 83 -6.64 -14.09 -9.46
N ASP A 84 -6.12 -14.08 -8.24
CA ASP A 84 -6.51 -15.02 -7.18
C ASP A 84 -6.59 -14.29 -5.83
N ILE A 85 -7.25 -14.92 -4.88
CA ILE A 85 -7.31 -14.47 -3.49
C ILE A 85 -6.64 -15.54 -2.65
N ALA A 86 -5.71 -15.12 -1.80
CA ALA A 86 -4.97 -16.06 -0.96
C ALA A 86 -5.90 -16.82 0.00
N GLU A 87 -5.57 -18.07 0.23
CA GLU A 87 -6.22 -18.87 1.27
C GLU A 87 -6.18 -18.14 2.62
N GLY A 88 -7.29 -18.13 3.33
CA GLY A 88 -7.45 -17.40 4.60
C GLY A 88 -7.73 -15.90 4.46
N SER A 89 -7.56 -15.29 3.27
CA SER A 89 -7.85 -13.87 3.07
C SER A 89 -9.34 -13.55 2.91
N VAL A 90 -10.15 -14.49 2.44
CA VAL A 90 -11.58 -14.24 2.19
C VAL A 90 -12.32 -13.81 3.46
N PRO A 91 -12.20 -14.49 4.62
CA PRO A 91 -12.86 -14.04 5.86
C PRO A 91 -12.42 -12.64 6.31
N VAL A 92 -11.16 -12.28 6.06
CA VAL A 92 -10.63 -10.95 6.38
C VAL A 92 -11.24 -9.90 5.45
N LEU A 93 -11.29 -10.17 4.14
CA LEU A 93 -11.92 -9.30 3.15
C LEU A 93 -13.42 -9.10 3.42
N GLU A 94 -14.12 -10.12 3.93
CA GLU A 94 -15.51 -9.99 4.36
C GLU A 94 -15.64 -9.04 5.57
N LYS A 95 -14.72 -9.14 6.54
CA LYS A 95 -14.68 -8.17 7.67
C LYS A 95 -14.41 -6.75 7.17
N MET A 96 -13.52 -6.57 6.18
CA MET A 96 -13.21 -5.26 5.58
C MET A 96 -14.43 -4.62 4.91
N ARG A 97 -15.45 -5.36 4.50
CA ARG A 97 -16.72 -4.82 4.00
C ARG A 97 -17.47 -4.01 5.06
N LYS A 98 -17.19 -4.24 6.34
CA LYS A 98 -17.79 -3.50 7.47
C LYS A 98 -17.03 -2.23 7.84
N GLY A 99 -15.96 -1.90 7.07
CA GLY A 99 -15.10 -0.77 7.34
C GLY A 99 -13.93 -1.09 8.27
N GLY A 100 -13.17 -0.07 8.63
CA GLY A 100 -11.98 -0.19 9.46
C GLY A 100 -10.80 0.64 8.98
N ILE A 101 -9.61 0.33 9.46
CA ILE A 101 -8.35 0.94 9.01
C ILE A 101 -7.59 -0.08 8.16
N PHE A 102 -7.20 0.32 6.98
CA PHE A 102 -6.40 -0.48 6.07
C PHE A 102 -5.00 0.13 5.93
N LEU A 103 -3.99 -0.58 6.41
CA LEU A 103 -2.60 -0.20 6.28
C LEU A 103 -1.97 -0.91 5.08
N THR A 104 -1.25 -0.15 4.28
CA THR A 104 -0.47 -0.67 3.17
C THR A 104 0.80 0.13 2.94
N ALA A 105 1.61 -0.28 1.99
CA ALA A 105 2.90 0.31 1.65
C ALA A 105 3.03 0.52 0.14
N HIS A 106 3.98 1.36 -0.25
CA HIS A 106 4.40 1.50 -1.65
C HIS A 106 5.19 0.25 -2.10
N TYR A 107 4.59 -0.93 -1.94
CA TYR A 107 5.19 -2.23 -2.23
C TYR A 107 4.43 -2.96 -3.36
N GLY A 108 5.15 -3.42 -4.37
CA GLY A 108 4.56 -4.13 -5.49
C GLY A 108 3.52 -3.31 -6.25
N ASN A 109 2.45 -3.94 -6.70
CA ASN A 109 1.36 -3.26 -7.42
C ASN A 109 0.27 -2.72 -6.47
N TYR A 110 0.69 -1.89 -5.50
CA TYR A 110 -0.18 -1.39 -4.42
C TYR A 110 -1.37 -0.56 -4.92
N GLU A 111 -1.21 0.22 -5.98
CA GLU A 111 -2.31 1.05 -6.53
C GLU A 111 -3.44 0.18 -7.14
N ALA A 112 -3.12 -1.01 -7.62
CA ALA A 112 -4.10 -1.93 -8.18
C ALA A 112 -5.06 -2.52 -7.12
N MET A 113 -4.70 -2.46 -5.83
CA MET A 113 -5.56 -2.91 -4.75
C MET A 113 -6.84 -2.09 -4.65
N GLY A 114 -6.75 -0.76 -4.83
CA GLY A 114 -7.92 0.12 -4.72
C GLY A 114 -9.10 -0.33 -5.57
N PRO A 115 -8.96 -0.39 -6.91
CA PRO A 115 -10.05 -0.83 -7.76
C PRO A 115 -10.44 -2.30 -7.53
N TRP A 116 -9.52 -3.17 -7.13
CA TRP A 116 -9.86 -4.56 -6.83
C TRP A 116 -10.72 -4.68 -5.57
N LEU A 117 -10.32 -4.07 -4.46
CA LEU A 117 -11.09 -4.05 -3.22
C LEU A 117 -12.48 -3.43 -3.41
N CYS A 118 -12.57 -2.32 -4.15
CA CYS A 118 -13.86 -1.71 -4.47
C CYS A 118 -14.76 -2.66 -5.29
N ARG A 119 -14.21 -3.43 -6.24
CA ARG A 119 -14.97 -4.46 -6.99
C ARG A 119 -15.51 -5.56 -6.08
N LEU A 120 -14.76 -5.93 -5.05
CA LEU A 120 -15.20 -6.90 -4.04
C LEU A 120 -16.24 -6.32 -3.06
N GLY A 121 -16.74 -5.08 -3.28
CA GLY A 121 -17.76 -4.44 -2.47
C GLY A 121 -17.23 -3.85 -1.15
N ILE A 122 -15.93 -3.70 -1.03
CA ILE A 122 -15.29 -3.09 0.16
C ILE A 122 -15.43 -1.57 0.05
N PRO A 123 -15.95 -0.87 1.08
CA PRO A 123 -16.23 0.57 1.06
C PRO A 123 -14.94 1.39 1.28
N LEU A 124 -13.97 1.20 0.40
CA LEU A 124 -12.64 1.82 0.48
C LEU A 124 -12.69 3.33 0.33
N VAL A 125 -11.96 4.04 1.18
CA VAL A 125 -11.65 5.45 1.07
C VAL A 125 -10.16 5.66 1.30
N ALA A 126 -9.46 6.22 0.31
CA ALA A 126 -8.05 6.54 0.39
C ALA A 126 -7.84 8.06 0.40
N SER A 127 -7.10 8.56 1.39
CA SER A 127 -6.65 9.95 1.40
C SER A 127 -5.49 10.14 0.42
N TYR A 128 -5.50 11.23 -0.33
CA TYR A 128 -4.44 11.53 -1.26
C TYR A 128 -4.16 13.04 -1.35
N ILE A 129 -2.97 13.38 -1.83
CA ILE A 129 -2.62 14.75 -2.17
C ILE A 129 -2.82 14.93 -3.68
N PRO A 130 -3.65 15.92 -4.12
CA PRO A 130 -3.88 16.17 -5.54
C PRO A 130 -2.58 16.36 -6.32
N VAL A 131 -2.48 15.69 -7.46
CA VAL A 131 -1.29 15.71 -8.32
C VAL A 131 -1.38 16.89 -9.29
N LYS A 132 -0.26 17.52 -9.58
CA LYS A 132 -0.15 18.53 -10.65
C LYS A 132 0.43 17.89 -11.92
N PRO A 133 -0.02 18.27 -13.11
CA PRO A 133 -1.07 19.25 -13.42
C PRO A 133 -2.50 18.70 -13.22
N LYS A 134 -3.50 19.58 -13.14
CA LYS A 134 -4.92 19.22 -12.86
C LYS A 134 -5.49 18.15 -13.81
N TRP A 135 -5.13 18.17 -15.08
CA TRP A 135 -5.62 17.16 -16.04
C TRP A 135 -5.17 15.74 -15.68
N LEU A 136 -3.94 15.57 -15.18
CA LEU A 136 -3.44 14.28 -14.71
C LEU A 136 -4.18 13.84 -13.44
N ASN A 137 -4.42 14.77 -12.52
CA ASN A 137 -5.21 14.49 -11.33
C ASN A 137 -6.62 14.00 -11.67
N ASN A 138 -7.30 14.65 -12.63
CA ASN A 138 -8.62 14.25 -13.10
C ASN A 138 -8.61 12.83 -13.70
N ILE A 139 -7.57 12.47 -14.46
CA ILE A 139 -7.43 11.09 -14.97
C ILE A 139 -7.30 10.10 -13.82
N LEU A 140 -6.46 10.42 -12.83
CA LEU A 140 -6.28 9.56 -11.66
C LEU A 140 -7.59 9.37 -10.89
N GLU A 141 -8.29 10.44 -10.57
CA GLU A 141 -9.54 10.38 -9.79
C GLU A 141 -10.70 9.76 -10.55
N CYS A 142 -10.97 10.26 -11.76
CA CYS A 142 -12.19 9.89 -12.49
C CYS A 142 -12.05 8.59 -13.30
N LYS A 143 -10.84 8.20 -13.65
CA LYS A 143 -10.60 7.02 -14.49
C LYS A 143 -9.95 5.87 -13.75
N ILE A 144 -8.91 6.13 -12.97
CA ILE A 144 -8.11 5.11 -12.31
C ILE A 144 -8.69 4.76 -10.95
N ARG A 145 -8.89 5.78 -10.10
CA ARG A 145 -9.41 5.64 -8.73
C ARG A 145 -10.93 5.70 -8.63
N ALA A 146 -11.64 5.44 -9.72
CA ALA A 146 -13.09 5.36 -9.73
C ALA A 146 -13.54 3.96 -10.14
N VAL A 147 -14.45 3.39 -9.39
CA VAL A 147 -15.09 2.09 -9.67
C VAL A 147 -16.60 2.32 -9.64
N ASP A 148 -17.30 1.81 -10.66
CA ASP A 148 -18.75 1.98 -10.84
C ASP A 148 -19.20 3.47 -10.74
N GLY A 149 -18.38 4.37 -11.32
CA GLY A 149 -18.67 5.81 -11.37
C GLY A 149 -18.36 6.59 -10.07
N ARG A 150 -17.84 5.95 -9.04
CA ARG A 150 -17.51 6.59 -7.76
C ARG A 150 -16.01 6.53 -7.49
N SER A 151 -15.39 7.69 -7.22
CA SER A 151 -14.01 7.74 -6.75
C SER A 151 -13.94 7.24 -5.30
N TYR A 152 -12.92 6.41 -5.02
CA TYR A 152 -12.58 6.04 -3.65
C TYR A 152 -11.47 6.94 -3.06
N SER A 153 -10.94 7.90 -3.81
CA SER A 153 -9.95 8.85 -3.32
C SER A 153 -10.62 10.14 -2.85
N VAL A 154 -10.18 10.65 -1.70
CA VAL A 154 -10.69 11.88 -1.09
C VAL A 154 -9.55 12.78 -0.64
N ASP A 155 -9.74 14.10 -0.75
CA ASP A 155 -8.82 15.09 -0.20
C ASP A 155 -9.16 15.29 1.30
N ALA A 156 -8.77 14.32 2.13
CA ALA A 156 -8.92 14.38 3.58
C ALA A 156 -7.57 14.65 4.22
N ARG A 157 -7.47 15.69 5.05
CA ARG A 157 -6.19 16.18 5.61
C ARG A 157 -6.20 16.35 7.11
N THR A 158 -7.37 16.38 7.72
CA THR A 158 -7.47 16.65 9.15
C THR A 158 -7.88 15.41 9.94
N PRO A 159 -7.51 15.32 11.22
CA PRO A 159 -7.95 14.24 12.09
C PRO A 159 -9.46 14.05 12.11
N ARG A 160 -10.22 15.15 12.01
CA ARG A 160 -11.70 15.14 11.95
C ARG A 160 -12.20 14.43 10.68
N ASP A 161 -11.57 14.68 9.53
CA ASP A 161 -11.94 14.03 8.27
C ASP A 161 -11.76 12.51 8.36
N PHE A 162 -10.64 12.06 8.94
CA PHE A 162 -10.35 10.64 9.08
C PHE A 162 -11.33 9.94 10.03
N LEU A 163 -11.67 10.58 11.16
CA LEU A 163 -12.67 10.05 12.08
C LEU A 163 -14.07 10.02 11.45
N ARG A 164 -14.43 11.00 10.63
CA ARG A 164 -15.69 11.01 9.88
C ARG A 164 -15.77 9.81 8.92
N ILE A 165 -14.72 9.53 8.15
CA ILE A 165 -14.64 8.38 7.25
C ILE A 165 -14.90 7.08 8.00
N LEU A 166 -14.29 6.90 9.17
CA LEU A 166 -14.52 5.71 10.01
C LEU A 166 -15.93 5.67 10.60
N ASN A 167 -16.50 6.82 10.97
CA ASN A 167 -17.88 6.91 11.49
C ASN A 167 -18.92 6.54 10.43
N GLU A 168 -18.63 6.79 9.15
CA GLU A 168 -19.46 6.39 8.02
C GLU A 168 -19.34 4.89 7.67
N GLY A 169 -18.63 4.09 8.47
CA GLY A 169 -18.43 2.67 8.22
C GLY A 169 -17.53 2.38 7.00
N LYS A 170 -16.71 3.34 6.61
CA LYS A 170 -15.78 3.16 5.49
C LYS A 170 -14.49 2.47 5.92
N LEU A 171 -13.81 1.84 4.95
CA LEU A 171 -12.47 1.32 5.13
C LEU A 171 -11.47 2.41 4.75
N PHE A 172 -10.83 3.03 5.75
CA PHE A 172 -9.86 4.09 5.54
C PHE A 172 -8.49 3.52 5.21
N CYS A 173 -8.01 3.78 3.99
CA CYS A 173 -6.69 3.34 3.50
C CYS A 173 -5.60 4.34 3.84
N LEU A 174 -4.51 3.85 4.43
CA LEU A 174 -3.33 4.61 4.80
C LEU A 174 -2.06 3.93 4.29
N LEU A 175 -1.27 4.66 3.50
CA LEU A 175 0.11 4.30 3.15
C LEU A 175 1.02 4.74 4.29
N ALA A 176 1.53 3.79 5.09
CA ALA A 176 2.19 4.07 6.37
C ALA A 176 3.72 3.86 6.35
N ASP A 177 4.31 3.69 5.17
CA ASP A 177 5.71 3.25 4.99
C ASP A 177 6.72 4.38 4.73
N GLN A 178 6.28 5.63 4.67
CA GLN A 178 7.16 6.78 4.48
C GLN A 178 7.56 7.45 5.79
N ASP A 179 8.61 8.29 5.74
CA ASP A 179 9.06 9.08 6.88
C ASP A 179 7.99 10.06 7.35
N SER A 180 7.62 9.98 8.61
CA SER A 180 6.69 10.93 9.22
C SER A 180 7.46 12.13 9.74
N ARG A 181 7.17 13.30 9.17
CA ARG A 181 7.86 14.57 9.48
C ARG A 181 7.00 15.54 10.29
N ILE A 182 5.85 15.08 10.76
CA ILE A 182 4.97 15.90 11.60
C ILE A 182 5.49 15.93 13.04
N PRO A 183 5.21 16.98 13.83
CA PRO A 183 5.69 17.09 15.20
C PRO A 183 5.29 15.94 16.11
N SER A 184 4.13 15.31 15.84
CA SER A 184 3.61 14.16 16.58
C SER A 184 4.13 12.82 16.10
N ALA A 185 5.10 12.78 15.17
CA ALA A 185 5.68 11.53 14.69
C ALA A 185 6.31 10.73 15.85
N LEU A 186 6.11 9.42 15.82
CA LEU A 186 6.62 8.54 16.86
C LEU A 186 8.01 8.01 16.47
N PRO A 187 9.02 8.11 17.37
CA PRO A 187 10.28 7.45 17.11
C PRO A 187 10.10 5.93 17.16
N GLY A 188 10.80 5.24 16.27
CA GLY A 188 10.76 3.79 16.17
C GLY A 188 11.96 3.24 15.41
N THR A 189 11.87 1.98 15.02
CA THR A 189 12.88 1.31 14.19
C THR A 189 12.24 0.76 12.92
N PHE A 190 13.00 0.75 11.86
CA PHE A 190 12.60 0.12 10.60
C PHE A 190 13.85 -0.43 9.89
N LEU A 191 13.83 -1.70 9.50
CA LEU A 191 14.98 -2.44 8.95
C LEU A 191 16.24 -2.28 9.82
N GLY A 192 16.05 -2.36 11.14
CA GLY A 192 17.14 -2.24 12.13
C GLY A 192 17.73 -0.82 12.28
N ARG A 193 17.10 0.22 11.72
CA ARG A 193 17.56 1.61 11.81
C ARG A 193 16.51 2.51 12.46
N PRO A 194 16.93 3.56 13.19
CA PRO A 194 15.99 4.57 13.70
C PRO A 194 15.19 5.20 12.57
N ALA A 195 13.88 5.27 12.74
CA ALA A 195 12.97 5.81 11.73
C ALA A 195 11.68 6.29 12.41
N ASN A 196 11.14 7.41 11.94
CA ASN A 196 9.85 7.87 12.42
C ASN A 196 8.70 7.01 11.87
N VAL A 197 7.70 6.81 12.71
CA VAL A 197 6.48 6.06 12.43
C VAL A 197 5.31 7.03 12.33
N ASN A 198 4.38 6.73 11.42
CA ASN A 198 3.17 7.53 11.26
C ASN A 198 2.26 7.37 12.49
N PRO A 199 1.95 8.45 13.24
CA PRO A 199 1.12 8.37 14.44
C PRO A 199 -0.38 8.25 14.15
N LEU A 200 -0.80 8.38 12.89
CA LEU A 200 -2.23 8.41 12.54
C LEU A 200 -2.99 7.13 12.91
N PRO A 201 -2.47 5.92 12.69
CA PRO A 201 -3.16 4.71 13.14
C PRO A 201 -3.46 4.74 14.63
N ASP A 202 -2.49 5.17 15.43
CA ASP A 202 -2.57 5.25 16.89
C ASP A 202 -3.58 6.30 17.33
N PHE A 203 -3.54 7.47 16.69
CA PHE A 203 -4.52 8.52 16.92
C PHE A 203 -5.95 8.03 16.66
N LEU A 204 -6.17 7.36 15.55
CA LEU A 204 -7.50 6.83 15.18
C LEU A 204 -7.98 5.78 16.19
N LEU A 205 -7.11 4.86 16.60
CA LEU A 205 -7.43 3.82 17.56
C LEU A 205 -7.66 4.36 18.97
N LYS A 206 -6.98 5.44 19.37
CA LYS A 206 -7.26 6.14 20.63
C LYS A 206 -8.69 6.65 20.70
N HIS A 207 -9.23 7.17 19.58
CA HIS A 207 -10.59 7.70 19.51
C HIS A 207 -11.63 6.63 19.15
N ARG A 208 -11.21 5.54 18.52
CA ARG A 208 -12.06 4.45 18.04
C ARG A 208 -11.40 3.10 18.33
N PRO A 209 -11.31 2.69 19.62
CA PRO A 209 -10.50 1.53 20.04
C PRO A 209 -11.00 0.20 19.49
N GLN A 210 -12.27 0.10 19.08
CA GLN A 210 -12.84 -1.14 18.53
C GLN A 210 -12.69 -1.23 16.99
N THR A 211 -12.12 -0.22 16.32
CA THR A 211 -11.97 -0.23 14.86
C THR A 211 -10.99 -1.32 14.44
N PRO A 212 -11.38 -2.29 13.57
CA PRO A 212 -10.46 -3.30 13.10
C PRO A 212 -9.38 -2.70 12.20
N VAL A 213 -8.21 -3.32 12.23
CA VAL A 213 -7.06 -2.90 11.40
C VAL A 213 -6.63 -4.05 10.52
N PHE A 214 -6.41 -3.78 9.25
CA PHE A 214 -6.06 -4.76 8.24
C PHE A 214 -4.79 -4.36 7.49
N ILE A 215 -4.06 -5.36 7.01
CA ILE A 215 -2.95 -5.19 6.09
C ILE A 215 -3.26 -5.99 4.83
N CYS A 216 -3.14 -5.36 3.65
CA CYS A 216 -3.33 -6.04 2.37
C CYS A 216 -2.19 -5.73 1.41
N TRP A 217 -1.93 -6.68 0.50
CA TRP A 217 -0.96 -6.53 -0.59
C TRP A 217 -1.30 -7.43 -1.76
N ILE A 218 -0.72 -7.11 -2.91
CA ILE A 218 -0.76 -7.96 -4.09
C ILE A 218 0.62 -8.60 -4.27
N GLU A 219 0.65 -9.93 -4.29
CA GLU A 219 1.82 -10.71 -4.64
C GLU A 219 1.75 -11.14 -6.11
N GLU A 220 2.84 -10.98 -6.84
CA GLU A 220 2.98 -11.55 -8.19
C GLU A 220 3.77 -12.85 -8.09
N ARG A 221 3.09 -13.97 -8.27
CA ARG A 221 3.71 -15.31 -8.34
C ARG A 221 4.06 -15.66 -9.77
N GLY A 222 5.18 -16.35 -9.97
CA GLY A 222 5.46 -17.05 -11.22
C GLY A 222 4.41 -18.13 -11.50
N ALA A 223 4.33 -18.61 -12.73
CA ALA A 223 3.45 -19.73 -13.06
C ALA A 223 3.71 -20.92 -12.12
N SER A 224 2.70 -21.37 -11.40
CA SER A 224 2.79 -22.62 -10.65
C SER A 224 2.85 -23.80 -11.62
N PRO A 225 3.64 -24.85 -11.35
CA PRO A 225 3.62 -26.08 -12.14
C PRO A 225 2.24 -26.73 -12.24
N LYS A 226 1.34 -26.42 -11.30
CA LYS A 226 -0.05 -26.89 -11.32
C LYS A 226 -0.97 -26.09 -12.25
N CYS A 227 -0.52 -24.94 -12.75
CA CYS A 227 -1.28 -24.14 -13.70
C CYS A 227 -0.51 -24.13 -15.02
N ALA A 228 -0.95 -24.92 -16.00
CA ALA A 228 -0.31 -25.15 -17.31
C ALA A 228 -0.14 -23.89 -18.20
N SER A 229 -0.36 -22.70 -17.68
CA SER A 229 -0.16 -21.44 -18.38
C SER A 229 1.03 -20.68 -17.76
N SER A 230 2.03 -20.38 -18.57
CA SER A 230 3.24 -19.61 -18.26
C SER A 230 3.00 -18.15 -17.83
N LYS A 231 1.85 -17.82 -17.22
CA LYS A 231 1.43 -16.45 -16.93
C LYS A 231 1.47 -16.18 -15.44
N LYS A 232 2.02 -15.02 -15.08
CA LYS A 232 2.07 -14.53 -13.71
C LYS A 232 0.66 -14.45 -13.12
N VAL A 233 0.50 -14.97 -11.91
CA VAL A 233 -0.72 -14.88 -11.11
C VAL A 233 -0.54 -13.73 -10.12
N ARG A 234 -1.56 -12.88 -10.02
CA ARG A 234 -1.66 -11.84 -8.99
C ARG A 234 -2.54 -12.35 -7.88
N VAL A 235 -1.99 -12.43 -6.70
CA VAL A 235 -2.69 -12.95 -5.52
C VAL A 235 -2.93 -11.79 -4.56
N LEU A 236 -4.19 -11.54 -4.23
CA LEU A 236 -4.57 -10.58 -3.19
C LEU A 236 -4.51 -11.27 -1.84
N HIS A 237 -3.73 -10.70 -0.95
CA HIS A 237 -3.61 -11.12 0.44
C HIS A 237 -4.24 -10.08 1.35
N ALA A 238 -4.88 -10.55 2.42
CA ALA A 238 -5.40 -9.73 3.49
C ALA A 238 -5.22 -10.43 4.84
N ILE A 239 -4.72 -9.69 5.82
CA ILE A 239 -4.62 -10.15 7.22
C ILE A 239 -5.21 -9.11 8.14
N GLU A 240 -5.81 -9.55 9.24
CA GLU A 240 -6.22 -8.67 10.33
C GLU A 240 -5.06 -8.53 11.32
N VAL A 241 -4.82 -7.31 11.78
CA VAL A 241 -3.79 -7.02 12.79
C VAL A 241 -4.31 -7.47 14.15
N GLU A 242 -3.63 -8.43 14.76
CA GLU A 242 -3.96 -8.90 16.10
C GLU A 242 -3.69 -7.78 17.12
N ARG A 243 -4.70 -7.48 17.93
CA ARG A 243 -4.58 -6.57 19.06
C ARG A 243 -4.90 -7.33 20.32
N ALA A 244 -4.03 -7.25 21.33
CA ALA A 244 -4.39 -7.73 22.65
C ALA A 244 -5.74 -7.09 23.03
N GLN A 245 -6.71 -7.89 23.44
CA GLN A 245 -7.98 -7.38 23.92
C GLN A 245 -7.70 -6.37 25.02
N VAL A 246 -8.14 -5.12 24.81
CA VAL A 246 -8.12 -4.12 25.88
C VAL A 246 -9.02 -4.69 26.99
N ALA A 247 -8.41 -5.13 28.09
CA ALA A 247 -9.16 -5.52 29.26
C ALA A 247 -10.14 -4.39 29.59
N SER A 248 -11.39 -4.77 29.86
CA SER A 248 -12.51 -3.89 30.20
C SER A 248 -12.07 -2.75 31.14
N PRO A 249 -12.69 -1.56 31.10
CA PRO A 249 -12.22 -0.35 31.79
C PRO A 249 -12.36 -0.37 33.32
N ALA A 250 -12.28 -1.54 33.97
CA ALA A 250 -12.47 -1.74 35.41
C ALA A 250 -11.19 -1.60 36.26
N ARG A 251 -10.10 -0.98 35.75
CA ARG A 251 -8.94 -0.61 36.57
C ARG A 251 -8.40 0.78 36.20
N LEU A 252 -9.14 1.79 36.62
CA LEU A 252 -8.61 3.14 36.79
C LEU A 252 -7.93 3.21 38.17
N ALA A 253 -6.67 2.83 38.26
CA ALA A 253 -5.72 3.31 39.29
C ALA A 253 -4.35 2.70 39.00
N SER A 254 -3.52 3.35 38.20
CA SER A 254 -2.05 3.21 38.24
C SER A 254 -1.35 4.01 37.14
N PRO A 255 -0.04 4.28 37.30
CA PRO A 255 0.63 5.47 36.83
C PRO A 255 0.83 5.47 35.30
N ALA A 256 1.20 6.63 34.79
CA ALA A 256 1.54 6.99 33.41
C ALA A 256 1.43 5.90 32.33
N PRO A 257 0.71 6.14 31.23
CA PRO A 257 0.54 5.14 30.19
C PRO A 257 1.90 4.68 29.68
N SER A 258 2.19 3.41 29.86
CA SER A 258 3.32 2.79 29.16
C SER A 258 3.19 3.03 27.66
N PRO A 259 4.28 3.22 26.90
CA PRO A 259 4.25 3.55 25.46
C PRO A 259 3.60 2.48 24.55
N SER A 260 2.79 1.58 25.07
CA SER A 260 2.73 0.22 24.57
C SER A 260 1.55 -0.18 23.71
N GLN A 261 0.42 0.51 23.67
CA GLN A 261 -0.71 -0.02 22.86
C GLN A 261 -0.78 0.52 21.44
N SER A 262 -0.38 1.74 21.23
CA SER A 262 -0.31 2.36 19.92
C SER A 262 0.83 1.79 19.08
N SER A 263 1.94 1.41 19.69
CA SER A 263 3.09 0.81 19.00
C SER A 263 2.83 -0.60 18.42
N VAL A 264 1.83 -1.34 18.93
CA VAL A 264 1.56 -2.72 18.48
C VAL A 264 1.16 -2.77 17.01
N VAL A 265 0.22 -1.92 16.58
CA VAL A 265 -0.25 -1.89 15.18
C VAL A 265 0.87 -1.47 14.25
N ASN A 266 1.57 -0.40 14.56
CA ASN A 266 2.71 0.07 13.77
C ASN A 266 3.86 -0.95 13.76
N SER A 267 4.11 -1.63 14.87
CA SER A 267 5.14 -2.67 14.97
C SER A 267 4.78 -3.90 14.13
N GLN A 268 3.52 -4.33 14.11
CA GLN A 268 3.08 -5.44 13.26
C GLN A 268 3.13 -5.06 11.78
N PHE A 269 2.71 -3.84 11.43
CA PHE A 269 2.81 -3.33 10.07
C PHE A 269 4.28 -3.26 9.59
N ASN A 270 5.17 -2.69 10.42
CA ASN A 270 6.59 -2.61 10.08
C ASN A 270 7.19 -4.01 9.91
N ARG A 271 6.92 -4.95 10.81
CA ARG A 271 7.41 -6.34 10.74
C ARG A 271 6.93 -7.06 9.47
N TRP A 272 5.65 -6.88 9.12
CA TRP A 272 5.11 -7.40 7.88
C TRP A 272 5.85 -6.81 6.67
N LEU A 273 6.02 -5.49 6.63
CA LEU A 273 6.68 -4.81 5.52
C LEU A 273 8.16 -5.17 5.42
N GLU A 274 8.88 -5.23 6.55
CA GLU A 274 10.28 -5.64 6.61
C GLU A 274 10.45 -7.04 6.03
N GLN A 275 9.58 -7.99 6.38
CA GLN A 275 9.61 -9.33 5.82
C GLN A 275 9.42 -9.31 4.30
N ARG A 276 8.48 -8.55 3.77
CA ARG A 276 8.27 -8.41 2.31
C ARG A 276 9.48 -7.78 1.61
N ILE A 277 10.11 -6.79 2.25
CA ILE A 277 11.32 -6.14 1.72
C ILE A 277 12.50 -7.11 1.71
N LEU A 278 12.67 -7.92 2.78
CA LEU A 278 13.72 -8.95 2.83
C LEU A 278 13.56 -9.99 1.72
N GLU A 279 12.33 -10.37 1.39
CA GLU A 279 12.05 -11.31 0.30
C GLU A 279 12.31 -10.69 -1.08
N ASN A 280 11.93 -9.43 -1.30
CA ASN A 280 12.17 -8.73 -2.56
C ASN A 280 12.29 -7.21 -2.36
N PRO A 281 13.48 -6.68 -2.08
CA PRO A 281 13.69 -5.27 -1.82
C PRO A 281 13.38 -4.37 -3.03
N ASN A 282 13.47 -4.90 -4.25
CA ASN A 282 13.24 -4.17 -5.48
C ASN A 282 11.75 -3.89 -5.78
N LEU A 283 10.85 -4.35 -4.91
CA LEU A 283 9.43 -4.03 -4.97
C LEU A 283 9.01 -2.95 -3.98
N TRP A 284 9.88 -2.51 -3.08
CA TRP A 284 9.55 -1.42 -2.16
C TRP A 284 9.98 -0.06 -2.73
N TYR A 285 9.01 0.68 -3.25
CA TYR A 285 9.26 1.94 -3.98
C TYR A 285 9.60 3.11 -3.06
N SER A 286 9.33 3.01 -1.76
CA SER A 286 9.76 4.04 -0.81
C SER A 286 11.27 4.15 -0.62
N PHE A 287 12.08 3.25 -1.21
CA PHE A 287 13.51 3.53 -1.40
C PHE A 287 13.77 4.80 -2.23
N THR A 288 12.83 5.25 -3.07
CA THR A 288 12.93 6.53 -3.79
C THR A 288 12.63 7.74 -2.94
N HIS A 289 12.13 7.56 -1.71
CA HIS A 289 11.84 8.60 -0.74
C HIS A 289 12.91 8.64 0.35
N ARG A 290 13.06 9.78 1.02
CA ARG A 290 13.99 9.95 2.14
C ARG A 290 13.40 9.36 3.42
N ARG A 291 13.28 8.01 3.48
CA ARG A 291 12.60 7.28 4.56
C ARG A 291 13.19 7.52 5.95
N PHE A 292 14.48 7.77 6.05
CA PHE A 292 15.19 7.94 7.32
C PHE A 292 15.58 9.39 7.60
N TYR A 293 15.02 10.36 6.85
CA TYR A 293 15.45 11.75 6.90
C TYR A 293 15.29 12.37 8.30
N SER A 294 14.20 12.08 8.99
CA SER A 294 13.94 12.66 10.33
C SER A 294 14.91 12.16 11.40
N GLN A 295 15.49 10.99 11.24
CA GLN A 295 16.39 10.38 12.21
C GLN A 295 17.86 10.34 11.74
N SER A 296 18.10 10.41 10.45
CA SER A 296 19.43 10.29 9.82
C SER A 296 19.51 11.16 8.56
N PRO A 297 19.36 12.50 8.65
CA PRO A 297 19.38 13.39 7.50
C PRO A 297 20.73 13.39 6.74
N GLU A 298 21.83 13.11 7.44
CA GLU A 298 23.20 13.10 6.93
C GLU A 298 23.41 12.09 5.80
N ILE A 299 22.66 10.98 5.75
CA ILE A 299 22.81 9.97 4.69
C ILE A 299 22.43 10.48 3.31
N TYR A 300 21.69 11.59 3.23
CA TYR A 300 21.20 12.17 1.99
C TYR A 300 21.99 13.39 1.53
N ASN A 301 23.00 13.83 2.30
CA ASN A 301 23.77 15.05 2.04
C ASN A 301 25.03 14.82 1.18
N LYS A 302 25.19 13.62 0.57
CA LYS A 302 26.33 13.23 -0.28
C LYS A 302 26.02 13.27 -1.75
#